data_013bb714a0b52509de267aaafee9ef6b
#
_entry.id   013bb714a0b52509de267aaafee9ef6b
#
_cell.length_a   1.000
_cell.length_b   1.000
_cell.length_c   1.000
_cell.angle_alpha   90.00
_cell.angle_beta   90.00
_cell.angle_gamma   90.00
#
_symmetry.space_group_name_H-M   'P 1'
#
loop_
_entity.id
_entity.type
_entity.pdbx_description
1 polymer ?
#
loop_
_entity_poly.entity_id
_entity_poly.type
_entity_poly.pdbx_seq_one_letter_code
_entity_poly.pdbx_strand_id
1 'polypeptide(L)'
;MKKLGMRKIVLLSLVVLSLWSLWYVQYAFWWSLFWNDVYKQTLAWEAVPFDNLHQFNIERFDRELAVIKLDEAQVQMNWKRAWIYRPMIERKLSEAWLPLDLFYLAIAESSLRETVVSSAWAVWIWQFMPATAKSYGLRVDENIDERYDAEKETDAAVQYLKKAYEKFWNWTLAMASFNRGINGIANDMASQYQSSFYDLWLNNETARYIFRIIATKEVYKNPSRYFDTSKWGSQYSQPSTTIVEVGKTDDLAVWAAWRGYTYAEIRYLNPWIRKNALPEGTWKVRVYKR
;
A
#
# COMPACT_ATOMS: atom_id res chain seq x y z
N MET A 1 -46.37 43.35 34.49
CA MET A 1 -44.93 43.18 34.07
C MET A 1 -44.44 41.73 33.87
N LYS A 2 -45.08 40.68 34.44
CA LYS A 2 -44.61 39.28 34.27
C LYS A 2 -44.84 38.61 32.88
N LYS A 3 -45.85 39.04 32.09
CA LYS A 3 -46.16 38.46 30.76
C LYS A 3 -45.18 38.84 29.65
N LEU A 4 -44.42 39.92 29.76
CA LEU A 4 -43.46 40.37 28.75
C LEU A 4 -42.13 39.57 28.81
N GLY A 5 -41.77 39.11 30.00
CA GLY A 5 -40.56 38.27 30.18
C GLY A 5 -40.72 36.87 29.62
N MET A 6 -41.87 36.25 29.80
CA MET A 6 -42.15 34.89 29.32
C MET A 6 -42.19 34.81 27.78
N ARG A 7 -42.75 35.83 27.08
CA ARG A 7 -42.73 35.92 25.60
C ARG A 7 -41.31 36.07 25.03
N LYS A 8 -40.42 36.81 25.70
CA LYS A 8 -39.02 36.95 25.28
C LYS A 8 -38.24 35.64 25.46
N ILE A 9 -38.49 34.90 26.53
CA ILE A 9 -37.85 33.61 26.78
C ILE A 9 -38.32 32.57 25.75
N VAL A 10 -39.60 32.53 25.43
CA VAL A 10 -40.15 31.62 24.40
C VAL A 10 -39.61 31.98 23.02
N LEU A 11 -39.48 33.25 22.66
CA LEU A 11 -38.87 33.67 21.38
C LEU A 11 -37.39 33.30 21.32
N LEU A 12 -36.63 33.51 22.38
CA LEU A 12 -35.21 33.11 22.43
C LEU A 12 -35.04 31.59 22.30
N SER A 13 -35.88 30.80 22.97
CA SER A 13 -35.79 29.33 22.85
C SER A 13 -36.18 28.83 21.44
N LEU A 14 -37.16 29.47 20.78
CA LEU A 14 -37.49 29.14 19.38
C LEU A 14 -36.37 29.53 18.41
N VAL A 15 -35.69 30.66 18.60
CA VAL A 15 -34.54 31.07 17.80
C VAL A 15 -33.36 30.10 18.00
N VAL A 16 -33.08 29.71 19.25
CA VAL A 16 -32.01 28.73 19.52
C VAL A 16 -32.34 27.39 18.92
N LEU A 17 -33.57 26.89 19.04
CA LEU A 17 -34.00 25.63 18.41
C LEU A 17 -33.91 25.68 16.86
N SER A 18 -34.27 26.82 16.25
CA SER A 18 -34.14 26.97 14.78
C SER A 18 -32.69 27.02 14.32
N LEU A 19 -31.79 27.67 15.10
CA LEU A 19 -30.34 27.66 14.79
C LEU A 19 -29.74 26.26 14.96
N TRP A 20 -30.16 25.51 15.99
CA TRP A 20 -29.75 24.11 16.18
C TRP A 20 -30.25 23.19 15.07
N SER A 21 -31.51 23.37 14.64
CA SER A 21 -32.04 22.57 13.52
C SER A 21 -31.36 22.89 12.20
N LEU A 22 -31.05 24.15 11.90
CA LEU A 22 -30.28 24.55 10.72
C LEU A 22 -28.85 23.98 10.76
N TRP A 23 -28.19 24.07 11.91
CA TRP A 23 -26.86 23.49 12.08
C TRP A 23 -26.87 21.98 11.94
N TYR A 24 -27.88 21.28 12.50
CA TYR A 24 -28.04 19.83 12.38
C TYR A 24 -28.32 19.40 10.93
N VAL A 25 -29.19 20.11 10.21
CA VAL A 25 -29.47 19.85 8.79
C VAL A 25 -28.20 20.08 7.94
N GLN A 26 -27.48 21.16 8.19
CA GLN A 26 -26.22 21.44 7.50
C GLN A 26 -25.15 20.40 7.84
N TYR A 27 -25.02 20.03 9.10
CA TYR A 27 -24.12 18.95 9.53
C TYR A 27 -24.50 17.61 8.91
N ALA A 28 -25.79 17.22 8.92
CA ALA A 28 -26.28 16.00 8.30
C ALA A 28 -26.08 16.00 6.78
N PHE A 29 -26.26 17.15 6.11
CA PHE A 29 -26.00 17.31 4.68
C PHE A 29 -24.52 17.13 4.35
N TRP A 30 -23.62 17.80 5.07
CA TRP A 30 -22.17 17.62 4.90
C TRP A 30 -21.72 16.19 5.23
N TRP A 31 -22.29 15.58 6.27
CA TRP A 31 -22.06 14.19 6.60
C TRP A 31 -22.53 13.25 5.49
N SER A 32 -23.71 13.46 4.94
CA SER A 32 -24.22 12.62 3.85
C SER A 32 -23.38 12.74 2.56
N LEU A 33 -22.90 13.94 2.24
CA LEU A 33 -21.99 14.17 1.12
C LEU A 33 -20.63 13.49 1.37
N PHE A 34 -20.09 13.61 2.58
CA PHE A 34 -18.83 13.00 2.96
C PHE A 34 -18.89 11.48 2.89
N TRP A 35 -19.92 10.87 3.49
CA TRP A 35 -20.11 9.42 3.51
C TRP A 35 -20.41 8.87 2.10
N ASN A 36 -21.24 9.54 1.31
CA ASN A 36 -21.50 9.13 -0.06
C ASN A 36 -20.22 9.14 -0.93
N ASP A 37 -19.28 10.05 -0.69
CA ASP A 37 -18.03 10.14 -1.45
C ASP A 37 -17.05 9.04 -1.02
N VAL A 38 -16.96 8.70 0.27
CA VAL A 38 -16.08 7.65 0.79
C VAL A 38 -16.44 6.26 0.25
N TYR A 39 -17.73 6.00 -0.03
CA TYR A 39 -18.18 4.74 -0.61
C TYR A 39 -18.24 4.74 -2.14
N LYS A 40 -17.80 5.81 -2.81
CA LYS A 40 -17.62 5.84 -4.26
C LYS A 40 -16.20 5.47 -4.65
N GLN A 41 -15.79 4.26 -4.29
CA GLN A 41 -14.44 3.80 -4.56
C GLN A 41 -14.34 3.07 -5.89
N THR A 42 -13.17 3.22 -6.51
CA THR A 42 -12.72 2.38 -7.61
C THR A 42 -11.36 1.78 -7.25
N LEU A 43 -11.06 0.62 -7.78
CA LEU A 43 -9.74 0.00 -7.67
C LEU A 43 -9.31 -0.44 -9.07
N ALA A 44 -8.21 0.11 -9.57
CA ALA A 44 -7.73 -0.15 -10.93
C ALA A 44 -8.84 0.02 -12.00
N TRP A 45 -9.60 1.13 -11.89
CA TRP A 45 -10.76 1.50 -12.72
C TRP A 45 -12.02 0.66 -12.50
N GLU A 46 -11.98 -0.42 -11.75
CA GLU A 46 -13.12 -1.26 -11.42
C GLU A 46 -13.91 -0.64 -10.26
N ALA A 47 -15.23 -0.57 -10.39
CA ALA A 47 -16.09 -0.07 -9.33
C ALA A 47 -16.15 -1.05 -8.15
N VAL A 48 -16.09 -0.53 -6.94
CA VAL A 48 -16.28 -1.33 -5.71
C VAL A 48 -17.78 -1.30 -5.36
N PRO A 49 -18.46 -2.45 -5.23
CA PRO A 49 -19.87 -2.49 -4.91
C PRO A 49 -20.09 -2.21 -3.42
N PHE A 50 -20.56 -0.99 -3.12
CA PHE A 50 -20.99 -0.54 -1.81
C PHE A 50 -22.49 -0.22 -1.85
N ASP A 51 -23.30 -1.23 -2.07
CA ASP A 51 -24.76 -1.14 -2.15
C ASP A 51 -25.44 -2.02 -1.09
N ASN A 52 -26.75 -1.97 -1.04
CA ASN A 52 -27.54 -2.71 -0.06
C ASN A 52 -27.43 -4.24 -0.20
N LEU A 53 -27.06 -4.75 -1.36
CA LEU A 53 -26.87 -6.18 -1.59
C LEU A 53 -25.51 -6.66 -1.06
N HIS A 54 -24.56 -5.72 -0.93
CA HIS A 54 -23.17 -5.98 -0.51
C HIS A 54 -22.84 -5.29 0.82
N GLN A 55 -23.74 -5.27 1.77
CA GLN A 55 -23.53 -4.62 3.08
C GLN A 55 -22.30 -5.14 3.82
N PHE A 56 -21.93 -6.42 3.65
CA PHE A 56 -20.70 -6.98 4.20
C PHE A 56 -19.44 -6.37 3.59
N ASN A 57 -19.49 -5.82 2.37
CA ASN A 57 -18.37 -5.08 1.77
C ASN A 57 -18.17 -3.74 2.47
N ILE A 58 -19.27 -3.06 2.83
CA ILE A 58 -19.23 -1.83 3.61
C ILE A 58 -18.56 -2.09 4.96
N GLU A 59 -19.00 -3.13 5.69
CA GLU A 59 -18.40 -3.50 6.98
C GLU A 59 -16.91 -3.81 6.87
N ARG A 60 -16.49 -4.58 5.87
CA ARG A 60 -15.07 -4.90 5.64
C ARG A 60 -14.25 -3.65 5.35
N PHE A 61 -14.76 -2.75 4.52
CA PHE A 61 -14.09 -1.49 4.22
C PHE A 61 -14.00 -0.58 5.46
N ASP A 62 -15.10 -0.40 6.18
CA ASP A 62 -15.16 0.42 7.40
C ASP A 62 -14.17 -0.08 8.45
N ARG A 63 -14.08 -1.40 8.60
CA ARG A 63 -13.11 -2.03 9.50
C ARG A 63 -11.68 -1.72 9.12
N GLU A 64 -11.30 -1.88 7.83
CA GLU A 64 -9.94 -1.59 7.38
C GLU A 64 -9.65 -0.08 7.48
N LEU A 65 -10.59 0.77 7.15
CA LEU A 65 -10.47 2.21 7.31
C LEU A 65 -10.29 2.61 8.78
N ALA A 66 -11.07 2.00 9.71
CA ALA A 66 -10.94 2.23 11.13
C ALA A 66 -9.56 1.79 11.66
N VAL A 67 -9.06 0.63 11.24
CA VAL A 67 -7.73 0.13 11.62
C VAL A 67 -6.63 1.09 11.16
N ILE A 68 -6.69 1.56 9.91
CA ILE A 68 -5.69 2.52 9.38
C ILE A 68 -5.74 3.84 10.16
N LYS A 69 -6.92 4.33 10.50
CA LYS A 69 -7.11 5.57 11.27
C LYS A 69 -6.57 5.50 12.70
N LEU A 70 -6.46 4.32 13.29
CA LEU A 70 -5.89 4.14 14.64
C LEU A 70 -4.36 4.29 14.66
N ASP A 71 -3.68 4.16 13.53
CA ASP A 71 -2.22 4.22 13.45
C ASP A 71 -1.74 5.36 12.54
N GLU A 72 -1.99 6.60 12.97
CA GLU A 72 -1.53 7.80 12.26
C GLU A 72 -0.01 7.77 12.03
N ALA A 73 0.76 7.28 13.01
CA ALA A 73 2.21 7.23 12.90
C ALA A 73 2.65 6.32 11.74
N GLN A 74 2.00 5.16 11.57
CA GLN A 74 2.26 4.28 10.44
C GLN A 74 1.89 4.93 9.10
N VAL A 75 0.74 5.60 9.03
CA VAL A 75 0.30 6.31 7.81
C VAL A 75 1.27 7.43 7.46
N GLN A 76 1.69 8.24 8.42
CA GLN A 76 2.70 9.29 8.24
C GLN A 76 4.03 8.72 7.72
N MET A 77 4.50 7.63 8.30
CA MET A 77 5.76 7.00 7.87
C MET A 77 5.64 6.40 6.47
N ASN A 78 4.51 5.78 6.13
CA ASN A 78 4.25 5.28 4.79
C ASN A 78 4.23 6.43 3.77
N TRP A 79 3.55 7.54 4.11
CA TRP A 79 3.50 8.72 3.26
C TRP A 79 4.90 9.30 3.00
N LYS A 80 5.78 9.34 4.02
CA LYS A 80 7.17 9.79 3.84
C LYS A 80 7.99 8.84 2.96
N ARG A 81 7.87 7.51 3.15
CA ARG A 81 8.57 6.50 2.35
C ARG A 81 8.08 6.45 0.91
N ALA A 82 6.80 6.74 0.68
CA ALA A 82 6.22 6.74 -0.66
C ALA A 82 7.03 7.62 -1.63
N TRP A 83 7.60 8.73 -1.17
CA TRP A 83 8.42 9.60 -2.02
C TRP A 83 9.73 8.96 -2.49
N ILE A 84 10.22 7.96 -1.77
CA ILE A 84 11.40 7.19 -2.18
C ILE A 84 11.03 6.16 -3.26
N TYR A 85 9.93 5.41 -3.04
CA TYR A 85 9.64 4.22 -3.85
C TYR A 85 8.60 4.44 -4.94
N ARG A 86 7.64 5.34 -4.72
CA ARG A 86 6.53 5.57 -5.63
C ARG A 86 6.95 5.93 -7.06
N PRO A 87 7.92 6.86 -7.30
CA PRO A 87 8.31 7.21 -8.66
C PRO A 87 8.84 6.01 -9.45
N MET A 88 9.62 5.14 -8.81
CA MET A 88 10.16 3.93 -9.43
C MET A 88 9.04 2.90 -9.70
N ILE A 89 8.19 2.65 -8.71
CA ILE A 89 7.08 1.68 -8.84
C ILE A 89 6.12 2.14 -9.94
N GLU A 90 5.64 3.40 -9.90
CA GLU A 90 4.70 3.93 -10.90
C GLU A 90 5.29 3.95 -12.31
N ARG A 91 6.58 4.24 -12.46
CA ARG A 91 7.27 4.15 -13.75
C ARG A 91 7.21 2.72 -14.29
N LYS A 92 7.58 1.71 -13.49
CA LYS A 92 7.55 0.29 -13.92
C LYS A 92 6.14 -0.21 -14.22
N LEU A 93 5.14 0.22 -13.45
CA LEU A 93 3.73 -0.07 -13.73
C LEU A 93 3.29 0.56 -15.05
N SER A 94 3.61 1.83 -15.30
CA SER A 94 3.30 2.54 -16.54
C SER A 94 3.97 1.91 -17.76
N GLU A 95 5.25 1.57 -17.67
CA GLU A 95 6.02 0.90 -18.75
C GLU A 95 5.39 -0.45 -19.13
N ALA A 96 4.77 -1.11 -18.15
CA ALA A 96 4.08 -2.39 -18.35
C ALA A 96 2.59 -2.27 -18.68
N TRP A 97 2.04 -1.04 -18.78
CA TRP A 97 0.62 -0.74 -19.01
C TRP A 97 -0.30 -1.27 -17.90
N LEU A 98 0.19 -1.27 -16.66
CA LEU A 98 -0.56 -1.69 -15.47
C LEU A 98 -1.15 -0.49 -14.72
N PRO A 99 -2.28 -0.67 -14.00
CA PRO A 99 -2.89 0.39 -13.19
C PRO A 99 -1.96 0.91 -12.10
N LEU A 100 -1.88 2.23 -11.95
CA LEU A 100 -1.08 2.84 -10.89
C LEU A 100 -1.62 2.56 -9.48
N ASP A 101 -2.89 2.18 -9.36
CA ASP A 101 -3.50 1.76 -8.09
C ASP A 101 -2.80 0.54 -7.46
N LEU A 102 -2.06 -0.25 -8.25
CA LEU A 102 -1.23 -1.35 -7.75
C LEU A 102 -0.13 -0.89 -6.79
N PHE A 103 0.22 0.39 -6.79
CA PHE A 103 1.10 0.98 -5.78
C PHE A 103 0.53 0.82 -4.35
N TYR A 104 -0.79 0.93 -4.19
CA TYR A 104 -1.42 0.79 -2.87
C TYR A 104 -1.40 -0.65 -2.35
N LEU A 105 -1.28 -1.64 -3.25
CA LEU A 105 -1.02 -3.03 -2.86
C LEU A 105 0.35 -3.16 -2.18
N ALA A 106 1.41 -2.56 -2.74
CA ALA A 106 2.74 -2.58 -2.12
C ALA A 106 2.74 -1.93 -0.71
N ILE A 107 1.95 -0.86 -0.52
CA ILE A 107 1.76 -0.27 0.81
C ILE A 107 1.04 -1.26 1.75
N ALA A 108 -0.03 -1.89 1.28
CA ALA A 108 -0.81 -2.84 2.08
C ALA A 108 0.01 -4.06 2.51
N GLU A 109 1.00 -4.48 1.70
CA GLU A 109 1.88 -5.59 2.00
C GLU A 109 2.90 -5.28 3.10
N SER A 110 3.63 -4.19 2.97
CA SER A 110 4.81 -3.94 3.81
C SER A 110 4.83 -2.60 4.51
N SER A 111 3.88 -1.71 4.22
CA SER A 111 3.99 -0.30 4.61
C SER A 111 5.27 0.35 4.05
N LEU A 112 5.76 -0.13 2.91
CA LEU A 112 7.02 0.26 2.26
C LEU A 112 8.23 0.17 3.23
N ARG A 113 8.20 -0.75 4.19
CA ARG A 113 9.29 -0.93 5.17
C ARG A 113 10.32 -1.92 4.66
N GLU A 114 11.56 -1.48 4.65
CA GLU A 114 12.71 -2.24 4.17
C GLU A 114 13.08 -3.46 5.04
N THR A 115 12.59 -3.52 6.27
CA THR A 115 12.99 -4.52 7.25
C THR A 115 11.90 -5.53 7.57
N VAL A 116 10.75 -5.46 6.90
CA VAL A 116 9.65 -6.37 7.18
C VAL A 116 9.97 -7.77 6.66
N VAL A 117 9.92 -8.71 7.59
CA VAL A 117 9.96 -10.14 7.31
C VAL A 117 8.73 -10.76 7.96
N SER A 118 7.89 -11.41 7.17
CA SER A 118 6.73 -12.13 7.71
C SER A 118 7.14 -13.41 8.40
N SER A 119 6.24 -13.98 9.21
CA SER A 119 6.44 -15.32 9.81
C SER A 119 6.65 -16.42 8.76
N ALA A 120 6.18 -16.19 7.54
CA ALA A 120 6.33 -17.10 6.41
C ALA A 120 7.54 -16.75 5.51
N TRP A 121 8.48 -15.91 5.98
CA TRP A 121 9.68 -15.49 5.25
C TRP A 121 9.41 -14.67 3.97
N ALA A 122 8.24 -14.05 3.85
CA ALA A 122 8.02 -13.00 2.87
C ALA A 122 8.74 -11.73 3.30
N VAL A 123 9.34 -11.00 2.36
CA VAL A 123 10.22 -9.88 2.70
C VAL A 123 9.98 -8.68 1.80
N TRP A 124 10.40 -7.51 2.27
CA TRP A 124 10.52 -6.24 1.57
C TRP A 124 9.19 -5.64 1.09
N ILE A 125 9.20 -4.86 0.02
CA ILE A 125 8.09 -4.00 -0.42
C ILE A 125 6.86 -4.82 -0.85
N TRP A 126 7.06 -5.89 -1.64
CA TRP A 126 6.00 -6.70 -2.20
C TRP A 126 5.76 -8.03 -1.46
N GLN A 127 6.52 -8.30 -0.40
CA GLN A 127 6.35 -9.50 0.43
C GLN A 127 6.41 -10.82 -0.35
N PHE A 128 7.36 -10.94 -1.28
CA PHE A 128 7.53 -12.20 -1.99
C PHE A 128 8.07 -13.32 -1.10
N MET A 129 7.41 -14.47 -1.18
CA MET A 129 7.94 -15.73 -0.64
C MET A 129 9.16 -16.19 -1.46
N PRO A 130 10.15 -16.89 -0.86
CA PRO A 130 11.35 -17.32 -1.59
C PRO A 130 11.08 -18.13 -2.85
N ALA A 131 10.13 -19.09 -2.78
CA ALA A 131 9.78 -19.94 -3.91
C ALA A 131 9.14 -19.14 -5.05
N THR A 132 8.21 -18.22 -4.69
CA THR A 132 7.55 -17.35 -5.67
C THR A 132 8.57 -16.41 -6.32
N ALA A 133 9.44 -15.77 -5.54
CA ALA A 133 10.49 -14.90 -6.05
C ALA A 133 11.37 -15.61 -7.10
N LYS A 134 11.82 -16.83 -6.79
CA LYS A 134 12.61 -17.65 -7.74
C LYS A 134 11.86 -17.97 -9.02
N SER A 135 10.55 -18.23 -8.96
CA SER A 135 9.74 -18.51 -10.14
C SER A 135 9.55 -17.30 -11.06
N TYR A 136 9.80 -16.09 -10.54
CA TYR A 136 9.85 -14.83 -11.31
C TYR A 136 11.26 -14.31 -11.54
N GLY A 137 12.27 -15.19 -11.45
CA GLY A 137 13.65 -14.92 -11.87
C GLY A 137 14.53 -14.22 -10.84
N LEU A 138 14.06 -14.02 -9.60
CA LEU A 138 14.88 -13.43 -8.53
C LEU A 138 15.84 -14.47 -7.95
N ARG A 139 17.08 -14.09 -7.79
CA ARG A 139 18.06 -14.88 -7.04
C ARG A 139 17.81 -14.78 -5.55
N VAL A 140 17.68 -15.92 -4.89
CA VAL A 140 17.48 -16.02 -3.46
C VAL A 140 18.34 -17.15 -2.93
N ASP A 141 19.48 -16.78 -2.36
CA ASP A 141 20.42 -17.69 -1.69
C ASP A 141 21.01 -17.02 -0.42
N GLU A 142 21.98 -17.67 0.21
CA GLU A 142 22.58 -17.17 1.46
C GLU A 142 23.43 -15.90 1.28
N ASN A 143 23.97 -15.63 0.09
CA ASN A 143 24.82 -14.48 -0.21
C ASN A 143 24.02 -13.32 -0.80
N ILE A 144 23.05 -13.66 -1.68
CA ILE A 144 22.28 -12.73 -2.48
C ILE A 144 20.81 -13.05 -2.31
N ASP A 145 20.02 -12.02 -1.94
CA ASP A 145 18.56 -12.13 -1.92
C ASP A 145 17.96 -10.91 -2.63
N GLU A 146 17.64 -11.08 -3.91
CA GLU A 146 17.14 -10.02 -4.77
C GLU A 146 15.72 -9.59 -4.44
N ARG A 147 15.04 -10.26 -3.51
CA ARG A 147 13.79 -9.76 -2.93
C ARG A 147 14.00 -8.47 -2.15
N TYR A 148 15.23 -8.18 -1.71
CA TYR A 148 15.61 -6.92 -1.07
C TYR A 148 16.12 -5.86 -2.07
N ASP A 149 16.01 -6.08 -3.36
CA ASP A 149 16.24 -5.08 -4.40
C ASP A 149 14.87 -4.53 -4.87
N ALA A 150 14.58 -3.29 -4.51
CA ALA A 150 13.27 -2.68 -4.80
C ALA A 150 12.92 -2.67 -6.29
N GLU A 151 13.91 -2.49 -7.18
CA GLU A 151 13.67 -2.49 -8.62
C GLU A 151 13.39 -3.90 -9.14
N LYS A 152 14.18 -4.89 -8.74
CA LYS A 152 14.01 -6.28 -9.17
C LYS A 152 12.74 -6.91 -8.60
N GLU A 153 12.47 -6.65 -7.32
CA GLU A 153 11.24 -7.12 -6.68
C GLU A 153 9.99 -6.52 -7.35
N THR A 154 10.05 -5.24 -7.73
CA THR A 154 8.95 -4.60 -8.47
C THR A 154 8.79 -5.21 -9.88
N ASP A 155 9.88 -5.55 -10.58
CA ASP A 155 9.79 -6.25 -11.87
C ASP A 155 9.12 -7.62 -11.73
N ALA A 156 9.43 -8.35 -10.68
CA ALA A 156 8.76 -9.63 -10.38
C ALA A 156 7.27 -9.43 -10.05
N ALA A 157 6.91 -8.38 -9.28
CA ALA A 157 5.52 -8.06 -8.97
C ALA A 157 4.72 -7.68 -10.22
N VAL A 158 5.30 -6.89 -11.11
CA VAL A 158 4.71 -6.55 -12.42
C VAL A 158 4.42 -7.81 -13.24
N GLN A 159 5.37 -8.72 -13.33
CA GLN A 159 5.19 -9.99 -14.06
C GLN A 159 4.09 -10.86 -13.42
N TYR A 160 4.08 -10.96 -12.08
CA TYR A 160 3.04 -11.70 -11.35
C TYR A 160 1.65 -11.13 -11.63
N LEU A 161 1.48 -9.82 -11.45
CA LEU A 161 0.20 -9.15 -11.61
C LEU A 161 -0.31 -9.18 -13.05
N LYS A 162 0.60 -9.07 -14.03
CA LYS A 162 0.27 -9.25 -15.45
C LYS A 162 -0.27 -10.65 -15.73
N LYS A 163 0.43 -11.69 -15.27
CA LYS A 163 -0.01 -13.08 -15.39
C LYS A 163 -1.34 -13.33 -14.68
N ALA A 164 -1.54 -12.76 -13.52
CA ALA A 164 -2.80 -12.87 -12.79
C ALA A 164 -3.96 -12.18 -13.55
N TYR A 165 -3.72 -11.00 -14.11
CA TYR A 165 -4.69 -10.31 -14.94
C TYR A 165 -5.04 -11.10 -16.21
N GLU A 166 -4.05 -11.66 -16.91
CA GLU A 166 -4.26 -12.54 -18.07
C GLU A 166 -5.12 -13.76 -17.73
N LYS A 167 -5.06 -14.24 -16.49
CA LYS A 167 -5.89 -15.35 -16.00
C LYS A 167 -7.33 -14.93 -15.72
N PHE A 168 -7.54 -13.77 -15.12
CA PHE A 168 -8.84 -13.38 -14.56
C PHE A 168 -9.54 -12.29 -15.38
N TRP A 169 -8.83 -11.52 -16.19
CA TRP A 169 -9.31 -10.31 -16.89
C TRP A 169 -10.01 -9.31 -15.95
N ASN A 170 -9.57 -9.31 -14.68
CA ASN A 170 -10.11 -8.49 -13.62
C ASN A 170 -8.99 -8.14 -12.62
N TRP A 171 -8.81 -6.84 -12.36
CA TRP A 171 -7.73 -6.36 -11.50
C TRP A 171 -7.96 -6.68 -10.03
N THR A 172 -9.20 -6.63 -9.56
CA THR A 172 -9.55 -6.98 -8.17
C THR A 172 -9.17 -8.43 -7.87
N LEU A 173 -9.51 -9.37 -8.77
CA LEU A 173 -9.12 -10.78 -8.65
C LEU A 173 -7.61 -10.97 -8.79
N ALA A 174 -6.95 -10.22 -9.70
CA ALA A 174 -5.51 -10.26 -9.85
C ALA A 174 -4.79 -9.79 -8.56
N MET A 175 -5.25 -8.70 -7.95
CA MET A 175 -4.73 -8.24 -6.66
C MET A 175 -5.03 -9.22 -5.52
N ALA A 176 -6.24 -9.78 -5.45
CA ALA A 176 -6.60 -10.78 -4.45
C ALA A 176 -5.72 -12.03 -4.55
N SER A 177 -5.33 -12.40 -5.77
CA SER A 177 -4.44 -13.54 -6.01
C SER A 177 -3.02 -13.32 -5.49
N PHE A 178 -2.60 -12.08 -5.28
CA PHE A 178 -1.29 -11.78 -4.68
C PHE A 178 -1.18 -12.30 -3.25
N ASN A 179 -2.28 -12.24 -2.51
CA ASN A 179 -2.41 -12.81 -1.16
C ASN A 179 -2.74 -14.32 -1.19
N ARG A 180 -3.71 -14.73 -2.03
CA ARG A 180 -4.28 -16.11 -2.02
C ARG A 180 -3.58 -17.07 -2.99
N GLY A 181 -2.76 -16.55 -3.89
CA GLY A 181 -2.23 -17.27 -5.04
C GLY A 181 -3.23 -17.37 -6.20
N ILE A 182 -2.72 -17.36 -7.44
CA ILE A 182 -3.54 -17.43 -8.67
C ILE A 182 -4.44 -18.67 -8.67
N ASN A 183 -3.88 -19.83 -8.35
CA ASN A 183 -4.64 -21.08 -8.30
C ASN A 183 -5.64 -21.10 -7.14
N GLY A 184 -5.31 -20.44 -6.01
CA GLY A 184 -6.23 -20.33 -4.88
C GLY A 184 -7.51 -19.59 -5.26
N ILE A 185 -7.38 -18.40 -5.85
CA ILE A 185 -8.53 -17.63 -6.33
C ILE A 185 -9.30 -18.38 -7.42
N ALA A 186 -8.61 -19.01 -8.39
CA ALA A 186 -9.27 -19.76 -9.44
C ALA A 186 -10.10 -20.94 -8.89
N ASN A 187 -9.59 -21.66 -7.88
CA ASN A 187 -10.30 -22.74 -7.22
C ASN A 187 -11.49 -22.23 -6.40
N ASP A 188 -11.32 -21.12 -5.66
CA ASP A 188 -12.41 -20.52 -4.90
C ASP A 188 -13.54 -20.05 -5.83
N MET A 189 -13.23 -19.43 -6.98
CA MET A 189 -14.21 -19.06 -8.02
C MET A 189 -14.96 -20.28 -8.58
N ALA A 190 -14.22 -21.32 -8.95
CA ALA A 190 -14.80 -22.52 -9.55
C ALA A 190 -15.70 -23.28 -8.55
N SER A 191 -15.25 -23.45 -7.32
CA SER A 191 -16.00 -24.19 -6.29
C SER A 191 -17.26 -23.48 -5.82
N GLN A 192 -17.30 -22.15 -5.92
CA GLN A 192 -18.42 -21.33 -5.50
C GLN A 192 -19.28 -20.86 -6.67
N TYR A 193 -18.92 -21.19 -7.92
CA TYR A 193 -19.60 -20.74 -9.14
C TYR A 193 -19.74 -19.23 -9.23
N GLN A 194 -18.71 -18.48 -8.77
CA GLN A 194 -18.69 -17.02 -8.78
C GLN A 194 -17.57 -16.50 -9.66
N SER A 195 -17.80 -15.30 -10.25
CA SER A 195 -16.83 -14.63 -11.13
C SER A 195 -16.34 -13.29 -10.58
N SER A 196 -16.93 -12.79 -9.49
CA SER A 196 -16.55 -11.54 -8.83
C SER A 196 -15.91 -11.83 -7.49
N PHE A 197 -14.82 -11.14 -7.17
CA PHE A 197 -14.19 -11.18 -5.83
C PHE A 197 -15.20 -10.88 -4.73
N TYR A 198 -16.09 -9.94 -4.98
CA TYR A 198 -17.04 -9.43 -4.00
C TYR A 198 -18.14 -10.45 -3.63
N ASP A 199 -18.32 -11.48 -4.44
CA ASP A 199 -19.30 -12.56 -4.23
C ASP A 199 -18.66 -13.84 -3.65
N LEU A 200 -17.33 -13.85 -3.49
CA LEU A 200 -16.60 -15.00 -2.96
C LEU A 200 -16.63 -15.05 -1.43
N TRP A 201 -16.89 -16.24 -0.90
CA TRP A 201 -16.65 -16.57 0.49
C TRP A 201 -15.20 -17.02 0.68
N LEU A 202 -14.36 -16.13 1.19
CA LEU A 202 -12.93 -16.33 1.35
C LEU A 202 -12.55 -16.41 2.84
N ASN A 203 -11.36 -16.92 3.15
CA ASN A 203 -10.82 -16.81 4.49
C ASN A 203 -10.70 -15.33 4.90
N ASN A 204 -10.69 -15.08 6.22
CA ASN A 204 -10.77 -13.72 6.76
C ASN A 204 -9.66 -12.79 6.26
N GLU A 205 -8.45 -13.30 6.02
CA GLU A 205 -7.34 -12.51 5.53
C GLU A 205 -7.57 -12.05 4.08
N THR A 206 -7.83 -12.98 3.18
CA THR A 206 -8.08 -12.69 1.77
C THR A 206 -9.35 -11.86 1.56
N ALA A 207 -10.42 -12.14 2.33
CA ALA A 207 -11.67 -11.39 2.26
C ALA A 207 -11.51 -9.90 2.61
N ARG A 208 -10.56 -9.57 3.49
CA ARG A 208 -10.25 -8.20 3.91
C ARG A 208 -9.19 -7.52 3.05
N TYR A 209 -8.41 -8.30 2.32
CA TYR A 209 -7.21 -7.82 1.64
C TYR A 209 -7.49 -6.69 0.64
N ILE A 210 -8.48 -6.88 -0.23
CA ILE A 210 -8.87 -5.85 -1.21
C ILE A 210 -9.39 -4.59 -0.52
N PHE A 211 -10.18 -4.72 0.54
CA PHE A 211 -10.69 -3.57 1.29
C PHE A 211 -9.57 -2.82 2.03
N ARG A 212 -8.51 -3.52 2.47
CA ARG A 212 -7.29 -2.89 2.99
C ARG A 212 -6.60 -2.05 1.93
N ILE A 213 -6.47 -2.54 0.69
CA ILE A 213 -5.89 -1.78 -0.43
C ILE A 213 -6.73 -0.54 -0.74
N ILE A 214 -8.06 -0.68 -0.79
CA ILE A 214 -8.99 0.42 -1.06
C ILE A 214 -8.91 1.47 0.06
N ALA A 215 -8.95 1.06 1.32
CA ALA A 215 -8.85 1.96 2.47
C ALA A 215 -7.48 2.66 2.51
N THR A 216 -6.40 1.95 2.18
CA THR A 216 -5.06 2.53 2.02
C THR A 216 -5.07 3.59 0.92
N LYS A 217 -5.64 3.30 -0.24
CA LYS A 217 -5.78 4.26 -1.35
C LYS A 217 -6.55 5.50 -0.92
N GLU A 218 -7.70 5.33 -0.25
CA GLU A 218 -8.53 6.44 0.22
C GLU A 218 -7.77 7.35 1.17
N VAL A 219 -7.14 6.78 2.20
CA VAL A 219 -6.38 7.55 3.19
C VAL A 219 -5.16 8.24 2.57
N TYR A 220 -4.48 7.58 1.63
CA TYR A 220 -3.30 8.15 0.97
C TYR A 220 -3.63 9.29 0.00
N LYS A 221 -4.76 9.21 -0.68
CA LYS A 221 -5.23 10.29 -1.56
C LYS A 221 -5.78 11.48 -0.79
N ASN A 222 -6.35 11.23 0.37
CA ASN A 222 -7.07 12.22 1.16
C ASN A 222 -6.59 12.25 2.63
N PRO A 223 -5.27 12.35 2.93
CA PRO A 223 -4.77 12.20 4.29
C PRO A 223 -5.30 13.29 5.23
N SER A 224 -5.48 14.52 4.77
CA SER A 224 -6.02 15.63 5.55
C SER A 224 -7.51 15.47 5.93
N ARG A 225 -8.21 14.54 5.29
CA ARG A 225 -9.58 14.16 5.68
C ARG A 225 -9.61 13.39 7.02
N TYR A 226 -8.51 12.73 7.35
CA TYR A 226 -8.42 11.80 8.48
C TYR A 226 -7.46 12.24 9.56
N PHE A 227 -6.44 13.06 9.22
CA PHE A 227 -5.34 13.43 10.11
C PHE A 227 -4.96 14.91 9.97
N ASP A 228 -4.36 15.45 11.02
CA ASP A 228 -3.72 16.77 10.97
C ASP A 228 -2.34 16.68 10.30
N THR A 229 -2.34 16.67 8.97
CA THR A 229 -1.12 16.51 8.17
C THR A 229 -0.13 17.65 8.30
N SER A 230 -0.53 18.79 8.89
CA SER A 230 0.38 19.93 9.12
C SER A 230 1.55 19.57 10.05
N LYS A 231 1.39 18.54 10.87
CA LYS A 231 2.38 18.04 11.83
C LYS A 231 3.32 16.97 11.25
N TRP A 232 3.09 16.50 10.03
CA TRP A 232 3.83 15.35 9.50
C TRP A 232 5.26 15.68 9.10
N GLY A 233 5.61 16.94 8.91
CA GLY A 233 6.93 17.38 8.46
C GLY A 233 7.21 17.02 7.00
N SER A 234 8.48 17.09 6.60
CA SER A 234 8.89 16.86 5.21
C SER A 234 8.90 15.39 4.84
N GLN A 235 8.67 15.11 3.58
CA GLN A 235 8.84 13.80 2.96
C GLN A 235 10.32 13.43 2.84
N TYR A 236 10.62 12.13 2.71
CA TYR A 236 11.97 11.68 2.42
C TYR A 236 12.32 11.92 0.95
N SER A 237 13.54 12.38 0.70
CA SER A 237 14.06 12.53 -0.65
C SER A 237 14.78 11.26 -1.10
N GLN A 238 14.73 10.98 -2.39
CA GLN A 238 15.58 9.93 -2.95
C GLN A 238 17.04 10.34 -2.83
N PRO A 239 17.93 9.45 -2.37
CA PRO A 239 19.35 9.73 -2.32
C PRO A 239 19.92 9.87 -3.74
N SER A 240 20.84 10.84 -3.93
CA SER A 240 21.58 10.95 -5.18
C SER A 240 22.58 9.81 -5.29
N THR A 241 22.28 8.83 -6.16
CA THR A 241 23.09 7.60 -6.28
C THR A 241 23.52 7.36 -7.73
N THR A 242 24.54 6.52 -7.88
CA THR A 242 24.95 5.95 -9.16
C THR A 242 25.20 4.45 -8.98
N ILE A 243 25.33 3.73 -10.10
CA ILE A 243 25.65 2.31 -10.09
C ILE A 243 27.11 2.13 -10.50
N VAL A 244 27.82 1.28 -9.79
CA VAL A 244 29.16 0.84 -10.13
C VAL A 244 29.16 -0.68 -10.32
N GLU A 245 29.93 -1.15 -11.27
CA GLU A 245 30.13 -2.59 -11.48
C GLU A 245 31.23 -3.09 -10.54
N VAL A 246 30.93 -4.18 -9.85
CA VAL A 246 31.82 -4.82 -8.87
C VAL A 246 31.91 -6.29 -9.20
N GLY A 247 33.13 -6.78 -9.34
CA GLY A 247 33.41 -8.23 -9.47
C GLY A 247 33.26 -8.94 -8.12
N LYS A 248 33.75 -10.20 -8.07
CA LYS A 248 33.90 -10.90 -6.80
C LYS A 248 34.66 -10.04 -5.78
N THR A 249 34.20 -10.03 -4.56
CA THR A 249 34.96 -9.49 -3.43
C THR A 249 34.70 -10.32 -2.17
N ASP A 250 35.78 -10.67 -1.48
CA ASP A 250 35.72 -11.47 -0.25
C ASP A 250 35.43 -10.60 0.98
N ASP A 251 35.64 -9.28 0.88
CA ASP A 251 35.32 -8.31 1.94
C ASP A 251 34.76 -7.01 1.34
N LEU A 252 33.44 -6.87 1.44
CA LEU A 252 32.71 -5.70 0.95
C LEU A 252 33.02 -4.43 1.76
N ALA A 253 33.36 -4.58 3.04
CA ALA A 253 33.73 -3.43 3.89
C ALA A 253 35.08 -2.84 3.45
N VAL A 254 36.05 -3.69 3.17
CA VAL A 254 37.38 -3.28 2.63
C VAL A 254 37.16 -2.64 1.26
N TRP A 255 36.41 -3.27 0.38
CA TRP A 255 36.07 -2.71 -0.94
C TRP A 255 35.43 -1.32 -0.85
N ALA A 256 34.48 -1.12 0.08
CA ALA A 256 33.82 0.16 0.30
C ALA A 256 34.82 1.23 0.76
N ALA A 257 35.62 0.92 1.77
CA ALA A 257 36.64 1.83 2.35
C ALA A 257 37.63 2.32 1.29
N TRP A 258 38.14 1.42 0.46
CA TRP A 258 39.06 1.75 -0.63
C TRP A 258 38.51 2.71 -1.66
N ARG A 259 37.17 2.77 -1.80
CA ARG A 259 36.46 3.70 -2.70
C ARG A 259 35.89 4.92 -1.99
N GLY A 260 36.23 5.08 -0.70
CA GLY A 260 35.80 6.21 0.12
C GLY A 260 34.34 6.13 0.59
N TYR A 261 33.70 4.95 0.57
CA TYR A 261 32.36 4.71 1.11
C TYR A 261 32.45 4.04 2.48
N THR A 262 31.43 4.23 3.31
CA THR A 262 31.28 3.42 4.52
C THR A 262 30.57 2.11 4.18
N TYR A 263 30.86 1.06 4.93
CA TYR A 263 30.13 -0.21 4.81
C TYR A 263 28.62 -0.05 5.02
N ALA A 264 28.23 0.83 5.95
CA ALA A 264 26.83 1.13 6.23
C ALA A 264 26.12 1.75 5.03
N GLU A 265 26.75 2.68 4.30
CA GLU A 265 26.18 3.25 3.05
C GLU A 265 25.95 2.16 2.01
N ILE A 266 26.92 1.29 1.80
CA ILE A 266 26.81 0.20 0.83
C ILE A 266 25.69 -0.76 1.21
N ARG A 267 25.60 -1.16 2.47
CA ARG A 267 24.54 -2.05 2.97
C ARG A 267 23.17 -1.44 2.90
N TYR A 268 23.06 -0.16 3.22
CA TYR A 268 21.80 0.60 3.15
C TYR A 268 21.27 0.68 1.71
N LEU A 269 22.14 0.99 0.75
CA LEU A 269 21.76 1.13 -0.65
C LEU A 269 21.62 -0.22 -1.38
N ASN A 270 22.17 -1.31 -0.82
CA ASN A 270 22.17 -2.64 -1.43
C ASN A 270 21.80 -3.74 -0.41
N PRO A 271 20.61 -3.70 0.18
CA PRO A 271 20.21 -4.66 1.20
C PRO A 271 20.09 -6.10 0.65
N TRP A 272 20.03 -6.27 -0.66
CA TRP A 272 20.04 -7.55 -1.36
C TRP A 272 21.38 -8.32 -1.20
N ILE A 273 22.48 -7.66 -0.85
CA ILE A 273 23.74 -8.31 -0.49
C ILE A 273 23.59 -8.81 0.94
N ARG A 274 23.55 -10.10 1.19
CA ARG A 274 23.24 -10.66 2.51
C ARG A 274 24.47 -10.90 3.39
N LYS A 275 25.66 -11.08 2.78
CA LYS A 275 26.94 -11.29 3.48
C LYS A 275 27.92 -10.13 3.20
N ASN A 276 29.06 -10.13 3.90
CA ASN A 276 30.13 -9.16 3.68
C ASN A 276 31.03 -9.56 2.48
N ALA A 277 30.41 -10.13 1.45
CA ALA A 277 31.12 -10.61 0.26
C ALA A 277 30.18 -10.56 -0.94
N LEU A 278 30.76 -10.49 -2.14
CA LEU A 278 30.06 -10.72 -3.41
C LEU A 278 30.67 -11.97 -4.09
N PRO A 279 29.84 -12.94 -4.47
CA PRO A 279 30.31 -14.15 -5.15
C PRO A 279 30.81 -13.86 -6.58
N GLU A 280 31.32 -14.88 -7.25
CA GLU A 280 31.69 -14.79 -8.68
C GLU A 280 30.56 -14.20 -9.53
N GLY A 281 30.93 -13.25 -10.41
CA GLY A 281 30.01 -12.52 -11.28
C GLY A 281 30.30 -11.03 -11.33
N THR A 282 29.52 -10.30 -12.10
CA THR A 282 29.52 -8.82 -12.15
C THR A 282 28.24 -8.30 -11.49
N TRP A 283 28.41 -7.49 -10.46
CA TRP A 283 27.33 -6.98 -9.63
C TRP A 283 27.16 -5.49 -9.80
N LYS A 284 25.94 -5.03 -10.00
CA LYS A 284 25.58 -3.62 -10.08
C LYS A 284 25.31 -3.11 -8.66
N VAL A 285 26.32 -2.51 -8.06
CA VAL A 285 26.24 -1.98 -6.69
C VAL A 285 25.90 -0.49 -6.72
N ARG A 286 24.85 -0.11 -6.00
CA ARG A 286 24.42 1.28 -5.88
C ARG A 286 25.27 2.00 -4.85
N VAL A 287 25.76 3.19 -5.19
CA VAL A 287 26.60 4.00 -4.29
C VAL A 287 26.12 5.46 -4.33
N TYR A 288 26.41 6.23 -3.28
CA TYR A 288 26.15 7.66 -3.28
C TYR A 288 27.01 8.37 -4.34
N LYS A 289 26.44 9.34 -5.06
CA LYS A 289 27.22 10.26 -5.88
C LYS A 289 28.03 11.16 -4.95
N ARG A 290 29.31 11.21 -5.13
CA ARG A 290 30.26 12.07 -4.44
C ARG A 290 30.87 13.06 -5.40
#